data_fb71188852ef33fbe7b947b8b8818098
#
_entry.id   fb71188852ef33fbe7b947b8b8818098
#
_cell.length_a   1.000
_cell.length_b   1.000
_cell.length_c   1.000
_cell.angle_alpha   90.00
_cell.angle_beta   90.00
_cell.angle_gamma   90.00
#
_symmetry.space_group_name_H-M   'P 1'
#
loop_
_entity.id
_entity.type
_entity.pdbx_description
1 polymer ?
#
loop_
_entity_poly.entity_id
_entity_poly.type
_entity_poly.pdbx_seq_one_letter_code
_entity_poly.pdbx_strand_id
1 'polypeptide(L)' 'MTMEFILYLLAAILVIAGVVSLIRGQILWGIVLIVVGLLVGPGGVSVFT' A
#
# COMPACT_ATOMS: atom_id res chain seq x y z
N MET A 1 15.31 3.68 13.91
CA MET A 1 14.28 3.38 12.93
C MET A 1 13.69 2.02 13.21
N THR A 2 12.41 1.94 13.28
CA THR A 2 11.72 0.68 13.55
C THR A 2 11.22 0.06 12.25
N MET A 3 10.97 -1.25 12.29
CA MET A 3 10.37 -1.96 11.17
C MET A 3 9.02 -1.35 10.78
N GLU A 4 8.30 -0.84 11.77
CA GLU A 4 7.01 -0.20 11.52
C GLU A 4 7.13 1.02 10.61
N PHE A 5 8.18 1.81 10.81
CA PHE A 5 8.42 2.99 9.99
C PHE A 5 8.66 2.59 8.53
N ILE A 6 9.44 1.54 8.31
CA ILE A 6 9.73 1.05 6.97
C ILE A 6 8.46 0.51 6.32
N LEU A 7 7.67 -0.27 7.04
CA LEU A 7 6.40 -0.79 6.54
C LEU A 7 5.44 0.33 6.18
N TYR A 8 5.40 1.37 7.01
CA TYR A 8 4.54 2.52 6.75
C TYR A 8 4.96 3.24 5.47
N LEU A 9 6.26 3.43 5.28
CA LEU A 9 6.78 4.05 4.06
C LEU A 9 6.43 3.22 2.82
N LEU A 10 6.64 1.92 2.90
CA LEU A 10 6.32 1.03 1.79
C LEU A 10 4.83 1.08 1.46
N ALA A 11 3.99 1.06 2.49
CA ALA A 11 2.55 1.15 2.30
C ALA A 11 2.15 2.46 1.62
N ALA A 12 2.74 3.56 2.05
CA ALA A 12 2.47 4.87 1.46
C ALA A 12 2.86 4.91 -0.01
N ILE A 13 4.04 4.38 -0.33
CA ILE A 13 4.52 4.32 -1.71
C ILE A 13 3.58 3.47 -2.57
N LEU A 14 3.16 2.32 -2.05
CA LEU A 14 2.25 1.43 -2.77
C LEU A 14 0.90 2.09 -3.03
N VAL A 15 0.36 2.77 -2.03
CA VAL A 15 -0.92 3.47 -2.19
C VAL A 15 -0.80 4.58 -3.22
N ILE A 16 0.25 5.37 -3.14
CA ILE A 16 0.48 6.45 -4.10
C ILE A 16 0.64 5.88 -5.51
N ALA A 17 1.43 4.82 -5.66
CA ALA A 17 1.60 4.17 -6.94
C ALA A 17 0.28 3.63 -7.48
N GLY A 18 -0.56 3.10 -6.59
CA GLY A 18 -1.88 2.63 -6.97
C GLY A 18 -2.76 3.74 -7.50
N VAL A 19 -2.77 4.89 -6.81
CA VAL A 19 -3.55 6.05 -7.24
C VAL A 19 -3.07 6.55 -8.60
N VAL A 20 -1.76 6.64 -8.78
CA VAL A 20 -1.18 7.05 -10.06
C VAL A 20 -1.58 6.08 -11.16
N SER A 21 -1.55 4.78 -10.88
CA SER A 21 -1.95 3.77 -11.85
C SER A 21 -3.41 3.92 -12.25
N LEU A 22 -4.29 4.25 -11.30
CA LEU A 22 -5.70 4.50 -11.59
C LEU A 22 -5.87 5.67 -12.56
N ILE A 23 -5.13 6.75 -12.31
CA ILE A 23 -5.19 7.94 -13.16
C ILE A 23 -4.69 7.61 -14.57
N ARG A 24 -3.70 6.73 -14.67
CA ARG A 24 -3.11 6.33 -15.95
C ARG A 24 -3.95 5.32 -16.71
N GLY A 25 -5.07 4.91 -16.17
CA GLY A 25 -5.97 3.98 -16.83
C GLY A 25 -5.80 2.52 -16.42
N GLN A 26 -4.88 2.24 -15.51
CA GLN A 26 -4.67 0.88 -14.99
C GLN A 26 -5.50 0.68 -13.73
N ILE A 27 -6.80 0.61 -13.91
CA ILE A 27 -7.73 0.54 -12.78
C ILE A 27 -7.50 -0.71 -11.96
N LEU A 28 -7.43 -1.85 -12.61
CA LEU A 28 -7.26 -3.13 -11.92
C LEU A 28 -5.95 -3.17 -11.16
N TRP A 29 -4.86 -2.79 -11.80
CA TRP A 29 -3.55 -2.78 -11.18
C TRP A 29 -3.47 -1.76 -10.05
N GLY A 30 -4.08 -0.58 -10.24
CA GLY A 30 -4.13 0.44 -9.21
C GLY A 30 -4.85 -0.05 -7.95
N ILE A 31 -5.99 -0.73 -8.11
CA ILE A 31 -6.72 -1.28 -6.99
C ILE A 31 -5.88 -2.33 -6.25
N VAL A 32 -5.21 -3.20 -6.99
CA VAL A 32 -4.34 -4.21 -6.40
C VAL A 32 -3.23 -3.56 -5.56
N LEU A 33 -2.59 -2.53 -6.10
CA LEU A 33 -1.53 -1.82 -5.39
C LEU A 33 -2.04 -1.14 -4.11
N ILE A 34 -3.21 -0.53 -4.17
CA ILE A 34 -3.80 0.12 -3.01
C ILE A 34 -4.14 -0.92 -1.94
N VAL A 35 -4.76 -2.03 -2.34
CA VAL A 35 -5.11 -3.11 -1.41
C VAL A 35 -3.86 -3.68 -0.77
N VAL A 36 -2.83 -3.97 -1.55
CA VAL A 36 -1.57 -4.49 -1.03
C VAL A 36 -0.94 -3.49 -0.07
N GLY A 37 -0.95 -2.20 -0.42
CA GLY A 37 -0.41 -1.16 0.45
C GLY A 37 -1.12 -1.10 1.79
N LEU A 38 -2.44 -1.19 1.79
CA LEU A 38 -3.22 -1.17 3.01
C LEU A 38 -3.01 -2.42 3.86
N LEU A 39 -2.81 -3.57 3.22
CA LEU A 39 -2.53 -4.81 3.93
C LEU A 39 -1.13 -4.82 4.54
N VAL A 40 -0.15 -4.32 3.80
CA VAL A 40 1.24 -4.28 4.27
C VAL A 40 1.41 -3.24 5.38
N GLY A 41 0.69 -2.12 5.28
CA GLY A 41 0.77 -1.05 6.27
C GLY A 41 -0.05 -1.35 7.53
N PRO A 42 -1.09 -0.53 7.80
CA PRO A 42 -1.86 -0.68 9.03
C PRO A 42 -2.62 -2.00 9.11
N GLY A 43 -3.13 -2.49 7.97
CA GLY A 43 -3.86 -3.76 7.96
C GLY A 43 -2.97 -4.94 8.26
N GLY A 44 -1.75 -4.95 7.72
CA GLY A 44 -0.79 -6.03 7.94
C GLY A 44 -0.41 -6.17 9.40
N VAL A 45 -0.19 -5.04 10.07
CA VAL A 45 0.13 -5.05 11.49
C VAL A 45 -1.03 -5.60 12.31
N SER A 46 -2.25 -5.21 11.97
CA SER A 46 -3.45 -5.66 12.68
C SER A 46 -3.72 -7.15 12.46
N VAL A 47 -3.47 -7.66 11.26
CA VAL A 47 -3.70 -9.07 10.94
C VAL A 47 -2.77 -9.99 11.73
N PHE A 48 -1.52 -9.56 11.93
CA PHE A 48 -0.53 -10.37 12.63
C PHE A 48 -0.54 -10.18 14.14
N THR A 49 -1.21 -9.18 14.61
CA THR A 49 -1.36 -8.93 16.03
C THR A 49 -2.81 -9.04 16.47
#